data_dbb95a01fbe538097f1e2c542d874248
#
_entry.id   dbb95a01fbe538097f1e2c542d874248
#
_cell.length_a   1.000
_cell.length_b   1.000
_cell.length_c   1.000
_cell.angle_alpha   90.00
_cell.angle_beta   90.00
_cell.angle_gamma   90.00
#
_symmetry.space_group_name_H-M   'P 1'
#
loop_
_entity.id
_entity.type
_entity.pdbx_description
1 polymer ?
#
loop_
_entity_poly.entity_id
_entity_poly.type
_entity_poly.pdbx_seq_one_letter_code
_entity_poly.pdbx_strand_id
1 'polypeptide(L)'
;MYQLRDYQRKAVDKAIAFFQQKDKKNGIIVLPTGAGKSLVIANIAYQLDAPVLIFQPSKEILEQNYEKLCSYGVVDVGIYSASFGKRDINKITFATIGSVKNNKDYFRKFRYVIIDECHGVNAEDGMYKDFIKAIQCKVLGLTATPYRLYSSRFYGSMLRFITRTNPRIFNELLYCCQVKTLLERGYLAPMNYYQLNIVNTARLKVNSTGNDYTDASVRQHYQEIRFNDSLENIIQRLLVAGRTSILVFTRFIDEANHIAQRYAGQAAVVSAQTPKQEREAILKAFKEKRIKVVTNVGVLTTGFDFPELATVVLARPTRSLALYYQMCGRAIRPHEGKVSWIVDLCGNYRRFGRVDDLEMRETKPGIWAVFSNNKQLTNVWLK
;
A
#
# COMPACT_ATOMS: atom_id res chain seq x y z
N MET A 1 26.19 -1.84 -6.00
CA MET A 1 25.20 -1.12 -5.15
C MET A 1 24.30 -0.28 -6.03
N TYR A 2 22.98 -0.33 -5.87
CA TYR A 2 22.06 0.54 -6.64
C TYR A 2 22.29 2.00 -6.24
N GLN A 3 22.44 2.87 -7.22
CA GLN A 3 22.58 4.30 -6.98
C GLN A 3 21.24 4.89 -6.53
N LEU A 4 21.21 5.53 -5.36
CA LEU A 4 20.02 6.21 -4.86
C LEU A 4 19.75 7.46 -5.70
N ARG A 5 18.47 7.66 -6.04
CA ARG A 5 17.98 8.93 -6.55
C ARG A 5 18.05 9.99 -5.45
N ASP A 6 18.04 11.27 -5.84
CA ASP A 6 18.19 12.40 -4.89
C ASP A 6 17.19 12.37 -3.73
N TYR A 7 15.92 12.13 -4.02
CA TYR A 7 14.87 12.04 -2.99
C TYR A 7 15.02 10.81 -2.09
N GLN A 8 15.53 9.70 -2.61
CA GLN A 8 15.83 8.50 -1.81
C GLN A 8 17.00 8.76 -0.87
N ARG A 9 18.05 9.43 -1.37
CA ARG A 9 19.19 9.86 -0.56
C ARG A 9 18.74 10.79 0.57
N LYS A 10 17.95 11.82 0.26
CA LYS A 10 17.37 12.72 1.28
C LYS A 10 16.58 11.95 2.34
N ALA A 11 15.79 10.94 1.94
CA ALA A 11 15.04 10.11 2.89
C ALA A 11 15.98 9.31 3.80
N VAL A 12 17.05 8.72 3.25
CA VAL A 12 18.07 8.00 4.03
C VAL A 12 18.79 8.94 5.00
N ASP A 13 19.26 10.10 4.53
CA ASP A 13 19.98 11.08 5.36
C ASP A 13 19.10 11.55 6.54
N LYS A 14 17.80 11.83 6.28
CA LYS A 14 16.85 12.19 7.34
C LYS A 14 16.62 11.06 8.33
N ALA A 15 16.56 9.81 7.88
CA ALA A 15 16.44 8.65 8.75
C ALA A 15 17.68 8.44 9.64
N ILE A 16 18.88 8.55 9.08
CA ILE A 16 20.13 8.43 9.84
C ILE A 16 20.23 9.53 10.89
N ALA A 17 20.01 10.79 10.48
CA ALA A 17 20.00 11.93 11.43
C ALA A 17 18.97 11.74 12.54
N PHE A 18 17.78 11.23 12.21
CA PHE A 18 16.74 10.92 13.19
C PHE A 18 17.18 9.85 14.20
N PHE A 19 17.80 8.76 13.75
CA PHE A 19 18.26 7.71 14.66
C PHE A 19 19.43 8.14 15.55
N GLN A 20 20.20 9.14 15.15
CA GLN A 20 21.28 9.73 15.96
C GLN A 20 20.77 10.69 17.06
N GLN A 21 19.54 11.17 16.97
CA GLN A 21 18.95 12.02 18.01
C GLN A 21 18.68 11.23 19.29
N LYS A 22 18.98 11.85 20.44
CA LYS A 22 18.83 11.22 21.77
C LYS A 22 17.38 11.23 22.30
N ASP A 23 16.46 11.92 21.64
CA ASP A 23 15.07 11.96 22.07
C ASP A 23 14.38 10.58 21.87
N LYS A 24 13.21 10.42 22.48
CA LYS A 24 12.38 9.20 22.41
C LYS A 24 11.23 9.32 21.39
N LYS A 25 11.26 10.30 20.51
CA LYS A 25 10.21 10.48 19.52
C LYS A 25 10.35 9.43 18.42
N ASN A 26 9.23 8.95 17.91
CA ASN A 26 9.16 8.10 16.74
C ASN A 26 8.77 8.93 15.53
N GLY A 27 9.39 8.66 14.38
CA GLY A 27 9.20 9.42 13.16
C GLY A 27 8.62 8.60 12.03
N ILE A 28 8.14 9.29 11.00
CA ILE A 28 7.74 8.66 9.74
C ILE A 28 8.42 9.31 8.54
N ILE A 29 8.63 8.50 7.51
CA ILE A 29 9.01 8.95 6.17
C ILE A 29 7.91 8.52 5.20
N VAL A 30 7.46 9.45 4.38
CA VAL A 30 6.42 9.20 3.38
C VAL A 30 7.01 9.22 1.98
N LEU A 31 6.93 8.04 1.34
CA LEU A 31 7.37 7.85 -0.04
C LEU A 31 6.25 7.19 -0.84
N PRO A 32 5.92 7.71 -2.02
CA PRO A 32 4.90 7.16 -2.90
C PRO A 32 5.10 5.66 -3.22
N THR A 33 4.03 4.99 -3.57
CA THR A 33 4.12 3.66 -4.19
C THR A 33 4.96 3.78 -5.47
N GLY A 34 5.87 2.84 -5.70
CA GLY A 34 6.81 2.91 -6.82
C GLY A 34 8.05 3.79 -6.60
N ALA A 35 8.15 4.54 -5.50
CA ALA A 35 9.31 5.39 -5.17
C ALA A 35 10.55 4.61 -4.67
N GLY A 36 10.48 3.29 -4.56
CA GLY A 36 11.61 2.45 -4.14
C GLY A 36 11.86 2.46 -2.63
N LYS A 37 10.81 2.40 -1.81
CA LYS A 37 10.90 2.26 -0.34
C LYS A 37 11.87 1.15 0.09
N SER A 38 11.87 0.02 -0.60
CA SER A 38 12.77 -1.10 -0.32
C SER A 38 14.26 -0.72 -0.40
N LEU A 39 14.63 0.12 -1.37
CA LEU A 39 16.00 0.63 -1.49
C LEU A 39 16.35 1.56 -0.34
N VAL A 40 15.42 2.41 0.07
CA VAL A 40 15.61 3.33 1.20
C VAL A 40 15.78 2.54 2.50
N ILE A 41 14.92 1.54 2.77
CA ILE A 41 15.03 0.66 3.94
C ILE A 41 16.38 -0.06 3.96
N ALA A 42 16.79 -0.65 2.84
CA ALA A 42 18.07 -1.36 2.73
C ALA A 42 19.27 -0.44 2.99
N ASN A 43 19.25 0.78 2.43
CA ASN A 43 20.34 1.74 2.65
C ASN A 43 20.38 2.27 4.09
N ILE A 44 19.24 2.52 4.72
CA ILE A 44 19.19 2.90 6.15
C ILE A 44 19.80 1.78 6.99
N ALA A 45 19.35 0.54 6.81
CA ALA A 45 19.85 -0.60 7.56
C ALA A 45 21.35 -0.86 7.34
N TYR A 46 21.83 -0.67 6.12
CA TYR A 46 23.26 -0.81 5.78
C TYR A 46 24.15 0.25 6.45
N GLN A 47 23.66 1.51 6.52
CA GLN A 47 24.43 2.62 7.07
C GLN A 47 24.40 2.70 8.60
N LEU A 48 23.42 2.06 9.24
CA LEU A 48 23.34 2.05 10.71
C LEU A 48 24.33 1.03 11.29
N ASP A 49 25.30 1.52 12.06
CA ASP A 49 26.25 0.63 12.78
C ASP A 49 25.67 0.15 14.12
N ALA A 50 24.50 -0.43 14.09
CA ALA A 50 23.81 -0.97 15.26
C ALA A 50 22.78 -2.06 14.86
N PRO A 51 22.33 -2.90 15.80
CA PRO A 51 21.26 -3.84 15.52
C PRO A 51 19.97 -3.14 15.07
N VAL A 52 19.44 -3.53 13.90
CA VAL A 52 18.22 -2.98 13.29
C VAL A 52 17.19 -4.09 13.08
N LEU A 53 15.98 -3.89 13.60
CA LEU A 53 14.83 -4.77 13.35
C LEU A 53 13.91 -4.13 12.33
N ILE A 54 13.59 -4.86 11.25
CA ILE A 54 12.77 -4.37 10.15
C ILE A 54 11.48 -5.19 10.08
N PHE A 55 10.37 -4.57 10.45
CA PHE A 55 9.06 -5.19 10.32
C PHE A 55 8.49 -5.02 8.92
N GLN A 56 8.03 -6.14 8.37
CA GLN A 56 7.37 -6.20 7.07
C GLN A 56 5.91 -6.66 7.20
N PRO A 57 4.99 -6.11 6.39
CA PRO A 57 3.57 -6.40 6.53
C PRO A 57 3.17 -7.81 6.05
N SER A 58 3.92 -8.40 5.11
CA SER A 58 3.64 -9.74 4.57
C SER A 58 4.92 -10.51 4.28
N LYS A 59 4.75 -11.82 4.04
CA LYS A 59 5.83 -12.73 3.65
C LYS A 59 6.48 -12.28 2.35
N GLU A 60 5.69 -11.97 1.34
CA GLU A 60 6.17 -11.62 0.00
C GLU A 60 7.02 -10.34 0.01
N ILE A 61 6.58 -9.32 0.77
CA ILE A 61 7.33 -8.07 0.90
C ILE A 61 8.61 -8.29 1.72
N LEU A 62 8.54 -9.15 2.74
CA LEU A 62 9.72 -9.50 3.54
C LEU A 62 10.78 -10.17 2.66
N GLU A 63 10.40 -11.16 1.85
CA GLU A 63 11.29 -11.87 0.93
C GLU A 63 11.97 -10.89 -0.05
N GLN A 64 11.18 -10.08 -0.73
CA GLN A 64 11.69 -9.07 -1.68
C GLN A 64 12.68 -8.10 -1.03
N ASN A 65 12.37 -7.59 0.18
CA ASN A 65 13.22 -6.62 0.86
C ASN A 65 14.49 -7.27 1.44
N TYR A 66 14.39 -8.51 1.92
CA TYR A 66 15.52 -9.32 2.35
C TYR A 66 16.50 -9.58 1.19
N GLU A 67 16.00 -10.11 0.07
CA GLU A 67 16.80 -10.36 -1.13
C GLU A 67 17.45 -9.07 -1.64
N LYS A 68 16.71 -7.97 -1.58
CA LYS A 68 17.22 -6.65 -1.95
C LYS A 68 18.39 -6.22 -1.09
N LEU A 69 18.31 -6.39 0.23
CA LEU A 69 19.41 -6.07 1.14
C LEU A 69 20.61 -7.00 0.91
N CYS A 70 20.40 -8.29 0.74
CA CYS A 70 21.46 -9.26 0.45
C CYS A 70 22.19 -8.92 -0.87
N SER A 71 21.47 -8.40 -1.88
CA SER A 71 22.08 -7.97 -3.15
C SER A 71 23.08 -6.81 -3.01
N TYR A 72 23.14 -6.14 -1.86
CA TYR A 72 24.18 -5.16 -1.53
C TYR A 72 25.45 -5.79 -0.91
N GLY A 73 25.52 -7.12 -0.82
CA GLY A 73 26.64 -7.82 -0.17
C GLY A 73 26.56 -7.84 1.36
N VAL A 74 25.40 -7.53 1.93
CA VAL A 74 25.20 -7.60 3.37
C VAL A 74 24.96 -9.06 3.77
N VAL A 75 25.83 -9.61 4.61
CA VAL A 75 25.81 -11.04 4.99
C VAL A 75 25.21 -11.33 6.36
N ASP A 76 25.25 -10.36 7.29
CA ASP A 76 24.72 -10.52 8.65
C ASP A 76 23.22 -10.12 8.72
N VAL A 77 22.40 -10.85 7.93
CA VAL A 77 20.97 -10.60 7.80
C VAL A 77 20.17 -11.84 8.20
N GLY A 78 19.28 -11.69 9.16
CA GLY A 78 18.38 -12.75 9.64
C GLY A 78 16.94 -12.58 9.21
N ILE A 79 16.18 -13.67 9.24
CA ILE A 79 14.72 -13.67 9.08
C ILE A 79 14.08 -14.30 10.33
N TYR A 80 13.18 -13.56 10.97
CA TYR A 80 12.36 -14.06 12.06
C TYR A 80 10.87 -14.02 11.68
N SER A 81 10.42 -15.12 11.06
CA SER A 81 9.05 -15.20 10.56
C SER A 81 8.55 -16.65 10.52
N ALA A 82 7.42 -16.90 11.18
CA ALA A 82 6.76 -18.20 11.19
C ALA A 82 6.36 -18.66 9.77
N SER A 83 5.95 -17.73 8.90
CA SER A 83 5.58 -18.04 7.52
C SER A 83 6.76 -18.50 6.64
N PHE A 84 8.01 -18.27 7.09
CA PHE A 84 9.23 -18.81 6.49
C PHE A 84 9.78 -20.04 7.23
N GLY A 85 9.26 -20.37 8.41
CA GLY A 85 9.85 -21.38 9.29
C GLY A 85 11.23 -20.97 9.83
N LYS A 86 11.60 -19.68 9.74
CA LYS A 86 12.92 -19.14 10.15
C LYS A 86 12.82 -18.35 11.45
N ARG A 87 13.86 -18.45 12.27
CA ARG A 87 13.98 -17.76 13.57
C ARG A 87 15.38 -17.18 13.77
N ASP A 88 16.01 -16.69 12.70
CA ASP A 88 17.38 -16.19 12.71
C ASP A 88 17.37 -14.72 13.16
N ILE A 89 18.17 -14.43 14.20
CA ILE A 89 18.30 -13.08 14.77
C ILE A 89 19.76 -12.62 14.61
N ASN A 90 19.99 -11.80 13.60
CA ASN A 90 21.28 -11.25 13.21
C ASN A 90 21.35 -9.73 13.49
N LYS A 91 22.44 -9.06 13.10
CA LYS A 91 22.58 -7.59 13.25
C LYS A 91 21.46 -6.86 12.54
N ILE A 92 21.10 -7.25 11.33
CA ILE A 92 19.90 -6.80 10.63
C ILE A 92 18.91 -7.95 10.58
N THR A 93 17.72 -7.77 11.12
CA THR A 93 16.71 -8.83 11.17
C THR A 93 15.41 -8.35 10.55
N PHE A 94 14.96 -9.06 9.52
CA PHE A 94 13.61 -8.90 8.98
C PHE A 94 12.62 -9.77 9.74
N ALA A 95 11.47 -9.21 10.12
CA ALA A 95 10.47 -9.93 10.90
C ALA A 95 9.05 -9.57 10.50
N THR A 96 8.12 -10.45 10.85
CA THR A 96 6.68 -10.14 10.90
C THR A 96 6.24 -9.98 12.35
N ILE A 97 5.44 -8.97 12.64
CA ILE A 97 5.04 -8.66 14.01
C ILE A 97 4.32 -9.83 14.70
N GLY A 98 3.54 -10.60 13.96
CA GLY A 98 2.87 -11.81 14.48
C GLY A 98 3.83 -12.87 15.01
N SER A 99 5.04 -12.98 14.43
CA SER A 99 6.06 -13.94 14.87
C SER A 99 6.83 -13.47 16.11
N VAL A 100 6.95 -12.15 16.28
CA VAL A 100 7.75 -11.52 17.36
C VAL A 100 6.94 -11.32 18.65
N LYS A 101 5.62 -11.14 18.54
CA LYS A 101 4.75 -10.70 19.65
C LYS A 101 4.90 -11.49 20.95
N ASN A 102 5.15 -12.81 20.88
CA ASN A 102 5.27 -13.69 22.02
C ASN A 102 6.72 -13.88 22.51
N ASN A 103 7.71 -13.35 21.77
CA ASN A 103 9.13 -13.56 22.02
C ASN A 103 9.89 -12.22 22.09
N LYS A 104 9.27 -11.18 22.65
CA LYS A 104 9.78 -9.80 22.65
C LYS A 104 11.17 -9.71 23.27
N ASP A 105 11.47 -10.51 24.29
CA ASP A 105 12.73 -10.45 25.01
C ASP A 105 13.97 -10.76 24.16
N TYR A 106 13.83 -11.57 23.13
CA TYR A 106 14.92 -11.87 22.19
C TYR A 106 15.34 -10.64 21.38
N PHE A 107 14.49 -9.60 21.34
CA PHE A 107 14.71 -8.39 20.54
C PHE A 107 15.19 -7.19 21.36
N ARG A 108 15.46 -7.34 22.66
CA ARG A 108 15.92 -6.22 23.53
C ARG A 108 17.25 -5.59 23.10
N LYS A 109 18.07 -6.31 22.31
CA LYS A 109 19.32 -5.78 21.74
C LYS A 109 19.13 -4.75 20.62
N PHE A 110 17.92 -4.73 20.00
CA PHE A 110 17.65 -3.84 18.86
C PHE A 110 17.34 -2.42 19.35
N ARG A 111 18.22 -1.49 19.01
CA ARG A 111 18.05 -0.06 19.34
C ARG A 111 17.13 0.63 18.35
N TYR A 112 17.13 0.19 17.12
CA TYR A 112 16.42 0.81 15.99
C TYR A 112 15.42 -0.18 15.39
N VAL A 113 14.22 0.32 15.19
CA VAL A 113 13.14 -0.44 14.55
C VAL A 113 12.64 0.34 13.34
N ILE A 114 12.56 -0.35 12.21
CA ILE A 114 11.94 0.17 11.00
C ILE A 114 10.63 -0.59 10.77
N ILE A 115 9.54 0.12 10.51
CA ILE A 115 8.24 -0.49 10.20
C ILE A 115 7.84 -0.07 8.79
N ASP A 116 7.88 -1.01 7.85
CA ASP A 116 7.34 -0.80 6.51
C ASP A 116 5.81 -0.87 6.53
N GLU A 117 5.17 -0.08 5.68
CA GLU A 117 3.72 0.16 5.64
C GLU A 117 3.14 0.50 7.03
N CYS A 118 3.81 1.41 7.73
CA CYS A 118 3.51 1.78 9.12
C CYS A 118 2.10 2.35 9.34
N HIS A 119 1.35 2.67 8.28
CA HIS A 119 -0.07 3.00 8.37
C HIS A 119 -0.91 1.83 8.92
N GLY A 120 -0.39 0.59 8.82
CA GLY A 120 -0.99 -0.59 9.43
C GLY A 120 -0.88 -0.66 10.96
N VAL A 121 -0.03 0.18 11.59
CA VAL A 121 0.16 0.19 13.04
C VAL A 121 -1.07 0.75 13.74
N ASN A 122 -1.70 -0.06 14.62
CA ASN A 122 -2.77 0.42 15.49
C ASN A 122 -2.19 1.07 16.75
N ALA A 123 -2.53 2.33 16.98
CA ALA A 123 -2.03 3.09 18.12
C ALA A 123 -2.83 2.84 19.41
N GLU A 124 -4.11 2.45 19.28
CA GLU A 124 -5.00 2.23 20.43
C GLU A 124 -4.74 0.88 21.09
N ASP A 125 -4.59 -0.16 20.24
CA ASP A 125 -4.35 -1.53 20.67
C ASP A 125 -3.62 -2.32 19.57
N GLY A 126 -2.84 -3.32 19.96
CA GLY A 126 -2.25 -4.24 19.00
C GLY A 126 -0.75 -4.54 19.20
N MET A 127 -0.32 -5.54 18.48
CA MET A 127 1.00 -6.17 18.60
C MET A 127 2.18 -5.18 18.49
N TYR A 128 2.10 -4.20 17.61
CA TYR A 128 3.14 -3.19 17.45
C TYR A 128 3.28 -2.29 18.68
N LYS A 129 2.15 -1.80 19.21
CA LYS A 129 2.15 -0.96 20.42
C LYS A 129 2.77 -1.70 21.60
N ASP A 130 2.38 -2.97 21.80
CA ASP A 130 2.89 -3.82 22.88
C ASP A 130 4.38 -4.11 22.72
N PHE A 131 4.84 -4.32 21.50
CA PHE A 131 6.25 -4.53 21.19
C PHE A 131 7.07 -3.25 21.47
N ILE A 132 6.67 -2.12 20.92
CA ILE A 132 7.38 -0.83 21.09
C ILE A 132 7.47 -0.47 22.57
N LYS A 133 6.40 -0.65 23.34
CA LYS A 133 6.38 -0.42 24.78
C LYS A 133 7.34 -1.33 25.54
N ALA A 134 7.42 -2.61 25.14
CA ALA A 134 8.28 -3.59 25.82
C ALA A 134 9.77 -3.37 25.54
N ILE A 135 10.13 -3.02 24.29
CA ILE A 135 11.54 -2.90 23.86
C ILE A 135 12.09 -1.47 24.09
N GLN A 136 11.23 -0.46 24.13
CA GLN A 136 11.60 0.96 24.29
C GLN A 136 12.64 1.44 23.26
N CYS A 137 12.54 0.93 22.04
CA CYS A 137 13.40 1.30 20.91
C CYS A 137 12.93 2.57 20.22
N LYS A 138 13.81 3.19 19.43
CA LYS A 138 13.45 4.29 18.51
C LYS A 138 12.87 3.71 17.22
N VAL A 139 11.71 4.21 16.81
CA VAL A 139 10.95 3.65 15.68
C VAL A 139 10.85 4.63 14.54
N LEU A 140 11.21 4.16 13.35
CA LEU A 140 10.98 4.83 12.07
C LEU A 140 9.92 4.06 11.28
N GLY A 141 8.83 4.73 10.92
CA GLY A 141 7.83 4.20 10.01
C GLY A 141 8.07 4.65 8.57
N LEU A 142 7.91 3.74 7.59
CA LEU A 142 7.82 4.10 6.19
C LEU A 142 6.43 3.76 5.64
N THR A 143 5.87 4.63 4.83
CA THR A 143 4.57 4.37 4.19
C THR A 143 4.36 5.29 2.99
N ALA A 144 3.47 4.90 2.08
CA ALA A 144 2.94 5.78 1.04
C ALA A 144 1.64 6.47 1.47
N THR A 145 0.98 5.96 2.51
CA THR A 145 -0.37 6.38 2.94
C THR A 145 -0.39 6.66 4.44
N PRO A 146 0.12 7.82 4.90
CA PRO A 146 0.33 8.13 6.31
C PRO A 146 -0.97 8.46 7.08
N TYR A 147 -2.05 7.78 6.76
CA TYR A 147 -3.36 8.02 7.37
C TYR A 147 -4.13 6.72 7.55
N ARG A 148 -5.01 6.73 8.54
CA ARG A 148 -5.95 5.64 8.84
C ARG A 148 -7.34 6.17 9.02
N LEU A 149 -8.34 5.35 8.73
CA LEU A 149 -9.71 5.67 9.06
C LEU A 149 -9.92 5.54 10.57
N TYR A 150 -10.48 6.59 11.13
CA TYR A 150 -10.89 6.69 12.53
C TYR A 150 -12.39 6.91 12.57
N SER A 151 -13.10 6.21 13.45
CA SER A 151 -14.55 6.34 13.62
C SER A 151 -14.90 6.81 15.02
N SER A 152 -15.86 7.72 15.08
CA SER A 152 -16.47 8.19 16.33
C SER A 152 -17.96 7.91 16.29
N ARG A 153 -18.53 7.49 17.42
CA ARG A 153 -19.98 7.29 17.56
C ARG A 153 -20.78 8.59 17.34
N PHE A 154 -20.19 9.74 17.63
CA PHE A 154 -20.85 11.05 17.59
C PHE A 154 -20.58 11.83 16.31
N TYR A 155 -19.38 11.72 15.73
CA TYR A 155 -18.93 12.59 14.64
C TYR A 155 -18.79 11.86 13.30
N GLY A 156 -19.06 10.54 13.24
CA GLY A 156 -18.85 9.74 12.04
C GLY A 156 -17.42 9.30 11.88
N SER A 157 -16.93 9.29 10.65
CA SER A 157 -15.59 8.81 10.30
C SER A 157 -14.69 9.93 9.81
N MET A 158 -13.38 9.82 10.04
CA MET A 158 -12.38 10.68 9.42
C MET A 158 -11.14 9.88 9.01
N LEU A 159 -10.46 10.31 7.98
CA LEU A 159 -9.09 9.86 7.69
C LEU A 159 -8.15 10.66 8.59
N ARG A 160 -7.58 10.01 9.61
CA ARG A 160 -6.68 10.64 10.56
C ARG A 160 -5.22 10.41 10.14
N PHE A 161 -4.44 11.48 10.07
CA PHE A 161 -3.01 11.37 9.83
C PHE A 161 -2.32 10.63 10.99
N ILE A 162 -1.41 9.70 10.73
CA ILE A 162 -0.91 8.77 11.78
C ILE A 162 -0.07 9.45 12.87
N THR A 163 0.47 10.65 12.62
CA THR A 163 1.12 11.46 13.67
C THR A 163 0.11 12.17 14.57
N ARG A 164 -1.19 12.04 14.32
CA ARG A 164 -2.29 12.64 15.09
C ARG A 164 -3.18 11.63 15.80
N THR A 165 -2.77 10.38 15.88
CA THR A 165 -3.49 9.35 16.67
C THR A 165 -3.42 9.67 18.17
N ASN A 166 -4.39 9.19 18.93
CA ASN A 166 -4.39 9.23 20.38
C ASN A 166 -4.78 7.82 20.89
N PRO A 167 -3.88 7.11 21.58
CA PRO A 167 -2.50 7.47 21.89
C PRO A 167 -1.63 7.65 20.62
N ARG A 168 -0.48 8.31 20.76
CA ARG A 168 0.44 8.62 19.67
C ARG A 168 1.59 7.62 19.66
N ILE A 169 1.79 6.91 18.54
CA ILE A 169 2.99 6.09 18.31
C ILE A 169 4.02 6.87 17.51
N PHE A 170 3.61 7.51 16.42
CA PHE A 170 4.48 8.37 15.61
C PHE A 170 4.25 9.82 15.96
N ASN A 171 5.32 10.58 16.14
CA ASN A 171 5.30 11.95 16.64
C ASN A 171 5.45 12.97 15.53
N GLU A 172 6.27 12.68 14.52
CA GLU A 172 6.66 13.64 13.50
C GLU A 172 6.83 13.03 12.12
N LEU A 173 6.64 13.85 11.09
CA LEU A 173 6.96 13.55 9.71
C LEU A 173 8.35 14.12 9.40
N LEU A 174 9.33 13.24 9.18
CA LEU A 174 10.73 13.60 8.93
C LEU A 174 10.98 14.02 7.49
N TYR A 175 10.33 13.33 6.57
CA TYR A 175 10.46 13.58 5.14
C TYR A 175 9.24 13.08 4.38
N CYS A 176 8.88 13.82 3.34
CA CYS A 176 7.80 13.46 2.44
C CYS A 176 8.23 13.76 1.00
N CYS A 177 7.99 12.83 0.10
CA CYS A 177 8.12 13.03 -1.33
C CYS A 177 6.73 13.04 -1.97
N GLN A 178 6.43 14.05 -2.77
CA GLN A 178 5.14 14.17 -3.45
C GLN A 178 5.10 13.30 -4.71
N VAL A 179 3.91 12.72 -5.01
CA VAL A 179 3.70 11.95 -6.26
C VAL A 179 3.97 12.83 -7.48
N LYS A 180 3.45 14.05 -7.47
CA LYS A 180 3.63 15.03 -8.55
C LYS A 180 5.11 15.27 -8.88
N THR A 181 5.96 15.46 -7.87
CA THR A 181 7.41 15.65 -8.06
C THR A 181 8.06 14.45 -8.76
N LEU A 182 7.63 13.23 -8.43
CA LEU A 182 8.18 12.03 -9.07
C LEU A 182 7.69 11.84 -10.50
N LEU A 183 6.46 12.25 -10.80
CA LEU A 183 5.91 12.26 -12.16
C LEU A 183 6.63 13.27 -13.04
N GLU A 184 6.81 14.50 -12.58
CA GLU A 184 7.52 15.58 -13.30
C GLU A 184 8.97 15.19 -13.64
N ARG A 185 9.60 14.35 -12.79
CA ARG A 185 10.96 13.83 -13.00
C ARG A 185 11.01 12.52 -13.79
N GLY A 186 9.90 11.99 -14.26
CA GLY A 186 9.82 10.73 -14.98
C GLY A 186 10.13 9.48 -14.12
N TYR A 187 10.05 9.60 -12.80
CA TYR A 187 10.27 8.49 -11.88
C TYR A 187 9.03 7.65 -11.62
N LEU A 188 7.88 8.13 -12.09
CA LEU A 188 6.60 7.41 -12.12
C LEU A 188 5.98 7.56 -13.50
N ALA A 189 5.13 6.59 -13.89
CA ALA A 189 4.41 6.64 -15.16
C ALA A 189 3.21 7.60 -15.09
N PRO A 190 2.97 8.41 -16.13
CA PRO A 190 1.78 9.24 -16.20
C PRO A 190 0.52 8.38 -16.24
N MET A 191 -0.59 8.93 -15.71
CA MET A 191 -1.87 8.24 -15.59
C MET A 191 -3.01 9.02 -16.23
N ASN A 192 -3.80 8.33 -17.06
CA ASN A 192 -5.08 8.80 -17.56
C ASN A 192 -6.21 8.19 -16.73
N TYR A 193 -7.16 9.00 -16.31
CA TYR A 193 -8.31 8.58 -15.50
C TYR A 193 -9.59 8.57 -16.32
N TYR A 194 -10.30 7.46 -16.27
CA TYR A 194 -11.59 7.26 -16.91
C TYR A 194 -12.62 6.94 -15.83
N GLN A 195 -13.55 7.88 -15.60
CA GLN A 195 -14.63 7.72 -14.62
C GLN A 195 -15.91 7.34 -15.34
N LEU A 196 -16.50 6.20 -14.98
CA LEU A 196 -17.64 5.64 -15.67
C LEU A 196 -18.94 5.65 -14.85
N ASN A 197 -18.95 6.14 -13.63
CA ASN A 197 -20.13 6.34 -12.76
C ASN A 197 -21.19 5.20 -12.79
N ILE A 198 -20.77 3.94 -12.90
CA ILE A 198 -21.66 2.78 -12.98
C ILE A 198 -22.30 2.53 -11.61
N VAL A 199 -21.48 2.55 -10.56
CA VAL A 199 -21.93 2.33 -9.18
C VAL A 199 -22.31 3.66 -8.55
N ASN A 200 -23.59 3.79 -8.14
CA ASN A 200 -24.03 4.93 -7.35
C ASN A 200 -23.75 4.70 -5.86
N THR A 201 -22.64 5.24 -5.37
CA THR A 201 -22.22 5.06 -3.96
C THR A 201 -23.16 5.70 -2.94
N ALA A 202 -24.07 6.61 -3.33
CA ALA A 202 -25.09 7.18 -2.44
C ALA A 202 -26.15 6.15 -2.04
N ARG A 203 -26.34 5.07 -2.81
CA ARG A 203 -27.24 3.95 -2.48
C ARG A 203 -26.61 2.92 -1.56
N LEU A 204 -25.31 3.00 -1.30
CA LEU A 204 -24.59 2.02 -0.51
C LEU A 204 -24.64 2.36 0.98
N LYS A 205 -24.95 1.38 1.81
CA LYS A 205 -24.93 1.51 3.27
C LYS A 205 -23.51 1.38 3.79
N VAL A 206 -23.13 2.26 4.69
CA VAL A 206 -21.85 2.23 5.39
C VAL A 206 -21.96 1.24 6.56
N ASN A 207 -20.87 0.49 6.83
CA ASN A 207 -20.83 -0.42 7.96
C ASN A 207 -20.85 0.32 9.32
N SER A 208 -21.08 -0.40 10.41
CA SER A 208 -21.21 0.16 11.76
C SER A 208 -19.96 0.92 12.23
N THR A 209 -18.78 0.57 11.71
CA THR A 209 -17.52 1.26 12.01
C THR A 209 -17.28 2.49 11.13
N GLY A 210 -18.13 2.73 10.12
CA GLY A 210 -17.94 3.82 9.16
C GLY A 210 -16.78 3.61 8.18
N ASN A 211 -16.12 2.46 8.23
CA ASN A 211 -14.85 2.21 7.55
C ASN A 211 -15.00 1.89 6.07
N ASP A 212 -16.06 1.19 5.69
CA ASP A 212 -16.35 0.85 4.30
C ASP A 212 -17.85 0.61 4.13
N TYR A 213 -18.28 0.31 2.93
CA TYR A 213 -19.66 -0.10 2.62
C TYR A 213 -19.92 -1.52 3.09
N THR A 214 -21.18 -1.83 3.45
CA THR A 214 -21.61 -3.19 3.80
C THR A 214 -21.63 -4.06 2.56
N ASP A 215 -21.19 -5.32 2.65
CA ASP A 215 -21.21 -6.25 1.53
C ASP A 215 -22.61 -6.49 1.01
N ALA A 216 -23.61 -6.59 1.92
CA ALA A 216 -25.00 -6.77 1.54
C ALA A 216 -25.52 -5.63 0.64
N SER A 217 -25.27 -4.36 0.98
CA SER A 217 -25.72 -3.23 0.16
C SER A 217 -25.02 -3.15 -1.19
N VAL A 218 -23.72 -3.52 -1.24
CA VAL A 218 -22.96 -3.55 -2.50
C VAL A 218 -23.48 -4.68 -3.39
N ARG A 219 -23.69 -5.89 -2.85
CA ARG A 219 -24.24 -7.02 -3.63
C ARG A 219 -25.62 -6.70 -4.20
N GLN A 220 -26.52 -6.19 -3.36
CA GLN A 220 -27.85 -5.77 -3.79
C GLN A 220 -27.76 -4.76 -4.94
N HIS A 221 -26.98 -3.71 -4.77
CA HIS A 221 -26.83 -2.68 -5.79
C HIS A 221 -26.20 -3.22 -7.08
N TYR A 222 -25.22 -4.10 -6.98
CA TYR A 222 -24.61 -4.76 -8.15
C TYR A 222 -25.61 -5.60 -8.95
N GLN A 223 -26.51 -6.31 -8.25
CA GLN A 223 -27.60 -7.07 -8.90
C GLN A 223 -28.59 -6.13 -9.61
N GLU A 224 -29.02 -5.05 -8.93
CA GLU A 224 -29.96 -4.06 -9.49
C GLU A 224 -29.45 -3.43 -10.80
N ILE A 225 -28.16 -3.14 -10.89
CA ILE A 225 -27.54 -2.46 -12.05
C ILE A 225 -26.92 -3.44 -13.06
N ARG A 226 -27.04 -4.75 -12.86
CA ARG A 226 -26.39 -5.79 -13.67
C ARG A 226 -24.90 -5.50 -13.85
N PHE A 227 -24.21 -5.31 -12.71
CA PHE A 227 -22.81 -4.85 -12.68
C PHE A 227 -21.86 -5.72 -13.48
N ASN A 228 -22.07 -7.04 -13.49
CA ASN A 228 -21.22 -7.99 -14.24
C ASN A 228 -21.24 -7.71 -15.74
N ASP A 229 -22.42 -7.40 -16.33
CA ASP A 229 -22.54 -7.06 -17.75
C ASP A 229 -21.78 -5.76 -18.08
N SER A 230 -21.87 -4.78 -17.17
CA SER A 230 -21.13 -3.53 -17.31
C SER A 230 -19.62 -3.73 -17.22
N LEU A 231 -19.15 -4.55 -16.27
CA LEU A 231 -17.74 -4.88 -16.11
C LEU A 231 -17.21 -5.64 -17.32
N GLU A 232 -17.95 -6.64 -17.83
CA GLU A 232 -17.62 -7.39 -19.04
C GLU A 232 -17.46 -6.46 -20.25
N ASN A 233 -18.41 -5.56 -20.47
CA ASN A 233 -18.36 -4.59 -21.58
C ASN A 233 -17.11 -3.69 -21.50
N ILE A 234 -16.74 -3.24 -20.30
CA ILE A 234 -15.52 -2.44 -20.11
C ILE A 234 -14.27 -3.25 -20.42
N ILE A 235 -14.16 -4.50 -19.93
CA ILE A 235 -13.03 -5.37 -20.24
C ILE A 235 -12.94 -5.62 -21.76
N GLN A 236 -14.06 -5.88 -22.44
CA GLN A 236 -14.11 -6.04 -23.87
C GLN A 236 -13.56 -4.81 -24.61
N ARG A 237 -14.01 -3.61 -24.23
CA ARG A 237 -13.53 -2.36 -24.84
C ARG A 237 -12.03 -2.15 -24.62
N LEU A 238 -11.51 -2.48 -23.43
CA LEU A 238 -10.08 -2.38 -23.14
C LEU A 238 -9.25 -3.34 -23.98
N LEU A 239 -9.72 -4.59 -24.16
CA LEU A 239 -9.06 -5.59 -25.01
C LEU A 239 -9.07 -5.17 -26.48
N VAL A 240 -10.21 -4.66 -27.01
CA VAL A 240 -10.33 -4.11 -28.37
C VAL A 240 -9.41 -2.88 -28.55
N ALA A 241 -9.23 -2.05 -27.53
CA ALA A 241 -8.29 -0.94 -27.55
C ALA A 241 -6.81 -1.37 -27.42
N GLY A 242 -6.52 -2.68 -27.53
CA GLY A 242 -5.16 -3.23 -27.50
C GLY A 242 -4.51 -3.27 -26.11
N ARG A 243 -5.28 -3.14 -25.03
CA ARG A 243 -4.73 -3.23 -23.67
C ARG A 243 -4.46 -4.70 -23.32
N THR A 244 -3.23 -5.04 -22.97
CA THR A 244 -2.76 -6.43 -22.78
C THR A 244 -2.30 -6.75 -21.35
N SER A 245 -2.33 -5.81 -20.46
CA SER A 245 -2.02 -6.00 -19.04
C SER A 245 -3.04 -5.23 -18.21
N ILE A 246 -4.16 -5.90 -17.90
CA ILE A 246 -5.32 -5.34 -17.20
C ILE A 246 -5.44 -6.00 -15.83
N LEU A 247 -5.29 -5.23 -14.75
CA LEU A 247 -5.53 -5.69 -13.39
C LEU A 247 -6.87 -5.14 -12.91
N VAL A 248 -7.81 -6.01 -12.60
CA VAL A 248 -9.16 -5.66 -12.15
C VAL A 248 -9.28 -5.89 -10.64
N PHE A 249 -9.57 -4.87 -9.88
CA PHE A 249 -9.87 -4.98 -8.46
C PHE A 249 -11.38 -5.14 -8.27
N THR A 250 -11.84 -6.34 -7.96
CA THR A 250 -13.23 -6.64 -7.64
C THR A 250 -13.47 -6.68 -6.13
N ARG A 251 -14.71 -6.56 -5.69
CA ARG A 251 -15.07 -6.68 -4.28
C ARG A 251 -15.32 -8.11 -3.88
N PHE A 252 -15.97 -8.89 -4.73
CA PHE A 252 -16.35 -10.27 -4.47
C PHE A 252 -15.72 -11.22 -5.49
N ILE A 253 -15.73 -12.50 -5.17
CA ILE A 253 -15.20 -13.56 -6.04
C ILE A 253 -16.12 -13.77 -7.26
N ASP A 254 -17.42 -13.48 -7.12
CA ASP A 254 -18.40 -13.73 -8.17
C ASP A 254 -18.11 -12.88 -9.42
N GLU A 255 -17.82 -11.57 -9.28
CA GLU A 255 -17.41 -10.72 -10.39
C GLU A 255 -16.08 -11.17 -11.00
N ALA A 256 -15.15 -11.60 -10.15
CA ALA A 256 -13.84 -12.06 -10.60
C ALA A 256 -13.98 -13.32 -11.46
N ASN A 257 -14.75 -14.29 -10.99
CA ASN A 257 -15.03 -15.55 -11.70
C ASN A 257 -15.80 -15.32 -13.00
N HIS A 258 -16.79 -14.41 -12.99
CA HIS A 258 -17.55 -14.06 -14.18
C HIS A 258 -16.61 -13.64 -15.34
N ILE A 259 -15.68 -12.72 -15.06
CA ILE A 259 -14.70 -12.27 -16.06
C ILE A 259 -13.76 -13.39 -16.49
N ALA A 260 -13.26 -14.21 -15.55
CA ALA A 260 -12.35 -15.31 -15.89
C ALA A 260 -13.03 -16.37 -16.77
N GLN A 261 -14.29 -16.69 -16.52
CA GLN A 261 -15.07 -17.62 -17.32
C GLN A 261 -15.36 -17.05 -18.72
N ARG A 262 -15.75 -15.77 -18.77
CA ARG A 262 -16.09 -15.09 -20.04
C ARG A 262 -14.89 -14.97 -20.99
N TYR A 263 -13.70 -14.79 -20.44
CA TYR A 263 -12.44 -14.66 -21.18
C TYR A 263 -11.49 -15.82 -20.89
N ALA A 264 -12.03 -17.06 -20.91
CA ALA A 264 -11.24 -18.27 -20.63
C ALA A 264 -9.98 -18.32 -21.51
N GLY A 265 -8.84 -18.68 -20.90
CA GLY A 265 -7.53 -18.66 -21.55
C GLY A 265 -6.85 -17.28 -21.66
N GLN A 266 -7.60 -16.18 -21.51
CA GLN A 266 -7.05 -14.81 -21.50
C GLN A 266 -7.18 -14.09 -20.14
N ALA A 267 -8.04 -14.61 -19.26
CA ALA A 267 -8.26 -14.05 -17.92
C ALA A 267 -8.10 -15.11 -16.85
N ALA A 268 -7.66 -14.68 -15.66
CA ALA A 268 -7.54 -15.53 -14.48
C ALA A 268 -7.88 -14.77 -13.18
N VAL A 269 -8.25 -15.52 -12.13
CA VAL A 269 -8.61 -14.99 -10.80
C VAL A 269 -7.45 -15.19 -9.84
N VAL A 270 -7.16 -14.14 -9.05
CA VAL A 270 -6.27 -14.22 -7.89
C VAL A 270 -7.01 -13.74 -6.66
N SER A 271 -7.15 -14.61 -5.67
CA SER A 271 -7.81 -14.33 -4.39
C SER A 271 -7.04 -14.92 -3.21
N ALA A 272 -7.52 -14.72 -2.00
CA ALA A 272 -6.96 -15.36 -0.82
C ALA A 272 -7.07 -16.89 -0.85
N GLN A 273 -8.02 -17.42 -1.62
CA GLN A 273 -8.26 -18.87 -1.79
C GLN A 273 -7.34 -19.50 -2.85
N THR A 274 -6.71 -18.69 -3.72
CA THR A 274 -5.81 -19.18 -4.78
C THR A 274 -4.53 -19.73 -4.15
N PRO A 275 -4.21 -21.02 -4.33
CA PRO A 275 -2.99 -21.64 -3.82
C PRO A 275 -1.73 -20.88 -4.27
N LYS A 276 -0.67 -20.92 -3.44
CA LYS A 276 0.56 -20.14 -3.72
C LYS A 276 1.16 -20.46 -5.09
N GLN A 277 1.32 -21.74 -5.43
CA GLN A 277 1.90 -22.19 -6.70
C GLN A 277 1.06 -21.74 -7.91
N GLU A 278 -0.26 -21.89 -7.82
CA GLU A 278 -1.19 -21.44 -8.86
C GLU A 278 -1.13 -19.91 -9.02
N ARG A 279 -1.10 -19.17 -7.93
CA ARG A 279 -0.96 -17.70 -7.96
C ARG A 279 0.33 -17.28 -8.65
N GLU A 280 1.45 -17.91 -8.34
CA GLU A 280 2.74 -17.64 -8.96
C GLU A 280 2.69 -17.94 -10.47
N ALA A 281 2.07 -19.05 -10.86
CA ALA A 281 1.89 -19.41 -12.27
C ALA A 281 1.01 -18.41 -13.03
N ILE A 282 -0.13 -17.98 -12.46
CA ILE A 282 -1.01 -16.96 -13.03
C ILE A 282 -0.25 -15.63 -13.19
N LEU A 283 0.45 -15.17 -12.15
CA LEU A 283 1.17 -13.90 -12.20
C LEU A 283 2.35 -13.93 -13.18
N LYS A 284 3.01 -15.08 -13.32
CA LYS A 284 4.04 -15.29 -14.36
C LYS A 284 3.43 -15.20 -15.75
N ALA A 285 2.35 -15.93 -16.02
CA ALA A 285 1.64 -15.90 -17.29
C ALA A 285 1.11 -14.50 -17.64
N PHE A 286 0.69 -13.72 -16.63
CA PHE A 286 0.27 -12.33 -16.80
C PHE A 286 1.43 -11.41 -17.17
N LYS A 287 2.59 -11.54 -16.52
CA LYS A 287 3.80 -10.78 -16.85
C LYS A 287 4.32 -11.11 -18.27
N GLU A 288 4.17 -12.35 -18.68
CA GLU A 288 4.53 -12.82 -20.02
C GLU A 288 3.44 -12.52 -21.09
N LYS A 289 2.36 -11.82 -20.71
CA LYS A 289 1.22 -11.44 -21.59
C LYS A 289 0.45 -12.63 -22.19
N ARG A 290 0.68 -13.85 -21.69
CA ARG A 290 -0.13 -15.04 -22.03
C ARG A 290 -1.55 -14.92 -21.46
N ILE A 291 -1.68 -14.33 -20.28
CA ILE A 291 -2.93 -13.87 -19.68
C ILE A 291 -2.96 -12.34 -19.79
N LYS A 292 -4.05 -11.79 -20.32
CA LYS A 292 -4.22 -10.35 -20.54
C LYS A 292 -4.95 -9.65 -19.40
N VAL A 293 -5.80 -10.38 -18.68
CA VAL A 293 -6.63 -9.86 -17.60
C VAL A 293 -6.43 -10.69 -16.34
N VAL A 294 -6.09 -10.02 -15.24
CA VAL A 294 -6.12 -10.65 -13.91
C VAL A 294 -7.17 -9.93 -13.07
N THR A 295 -8.17 -10.67 -12.63
CA THR A 295 -9.13 -10.19 -11.63
C THR A 295 -8.61 -10.52 -10.23
N ASN A 296 -8.73 -9.58 -9.30
CA ASN A 296 -8.15 -9.69 -7.96
C ASN A 296 -9.13 -9.32 -6.87
N VAL A 297 -9.24 -10.21 -5.87
CA VAL A 297 -10.04 -9.98 -4.67
C VAL A 297 -9.12 -9.87 -3.45
N GLY A 298 -8.78 -8.63 -3.08
CA GLY A 298 -8.11 -8.31 -1.82
C GLY A 298 -6.64 -8.73 -1.64
N VAL A 299 -5.97 -9.29 -2.66
CA VAL A 299 -4.61 -9.84 -2.51
C VAL A 299 -3.52 -8.98 -3.14
N LEU A 300 -3.72 -8.50 -4.37
CA LEU A 300 -2.68 -7.80 -5.14
C LEU A 300 -2.59 -6.29 -4.87
N THR A 301 -3.18 -5.81 -3.81
CA THR A 301 -3.07 -4.41 -3.36
C THR A 301 -1.69 -4.07 -2.83
N THR A 302 -0.95 -5.08 -2.33
CA THR A 302 0.42 -4.98 -1.85
C THR A 302 1.28 -6.11 -2.41
N GLY A 303 2.60 -5.95 -2.46
CA GLY A 303 3.53 -7.04 -2.82
C GLY A 303 3.60 -7.45 -4.30
N PHE A 304 2.71 -6.97 -5.18
CA PHE A 304 2.75 -7.29 -6.61
C PHE A 304 3.56 -6.26 -7.39
N ASP A 305 4.64 -6.71 -8.03
CA ASP A 305 5.53 -5.89 -8.86
C ASP A 305 5.43 -6.29 -10.33
N PHE A 306 4.92 -5.36 -11.16
CA PHE A 306 4.84 -5.48 -12.60
C PHE A 306 4.93 -4.09 -13.25
N PRO A 307 6.14 -3.61 -13.61
CA PRO A 307 6.33 -2.28 -14.20
C PRO A 307 5.53 -2.05 -15.49
N GLU A 308 5.36 -3.07 -16.31
CA GLU A 308 4.57 -3.00 -17.55
C GLU A 308 3.05 -2.96 -17.35
N LEU A 309 2.56 -3.11 -16.10
CA LEU A 309 1.11 -3.03 -15.83
C LEU A 309 0.58 -1.66 -16.26
N ALA A 310 -0.21 -1.65 -17.32
CA ALA A 310 -0.64 -0.44 -17.97
C ALA A 310 -2.12 -0.09 -17.73
N THR A 311 -2.93 -0.98 -17.16
CA THR A 311 -4.35 -0.71 -16.92
C THR A 311 -4.78 -1.28 -15.57
N VAL A 312 -5.40 -0.43 -14.76
CA VAL A 312 -6.07 -0.81 -13.51
C VAL A 312 -7.56 -0.48 -13.65
N VAL A 313 -8.41 -1.46 -13.40
CA VAL A 313 -9.87 -1.29 -13.35
C VAL A 313 -10.32 -1.37 -11.89
N LEU A 314 -10.97 -0.31 -11.41
CA LEU A 314 -11.52 -0.22 -10.07
C LEU A 314 -12.99 -0.62 -10.10
N ALA A 315 -13.23 -1.93 -10.00
CA ALA A 315 -14.56 -2.55 -9.91
C ALA A 315 -14.99 -2.79 -8.45
N ARG A 316 -14.43 -2.00 -7.52
CA ARG A 316 -14.68 -2.06 -6.09
C ARG A 316 -14.88 -0.65 -5.51
N PRO A 317 -16.06 -0.32 -4.98
CA PRO A 317 -16.24 0.92 -4.22
C PRO A 317 -15.50 0.81 -2.89
N THR A 318 -14.89 1.91 -2.45
CA THR A 318 -14.25 1.96 -1.14
C THR A 318 -14.34 3.33 -0.48
N ARG A 319 -14.34 3.36 0.85
CA ARG A 319 -14.19 4.56 1.67
C ARG A 319 -12.75 4.77 2.13
N SER A 320 -11.86 3.82 1.82
CA SER A 320 -10.44 3.88 2.19
C SER A 320 -9.60 4.55 1.12
N LEU A 321 -9.12 5.76 1.39
CA LEU A 321 -8.15 6.45 0.52
C LEU A 321 -6.86 5.63 0.37
N ALA A 322 -6.42 4.93 1.43
CA ALA A 322 -5.23 4.09 1.37
C ALA A 322 -5.40 2.93 0.38
N LEU A 323 -6.55 2.25 0.42
CA LEU A 323 -6.85 1.16 -0.52
C LEU A 323 -6.95 1.68 -1.97
N TYR A 324 -7.65 2.80 -2.18
CA TYR A 324 -7.73 3.45 -3.50
C TYR A 324 -6.34 3.79 -4.04
N TYR A 325 -5.51 4.44 -3.21
CA TYR A 325 -4.14 4.79 -3.56
C TYR A 325 -3.29 3.55 -3.90
N GLN A 326 -3.40 2.49 -3.11
CA GLN A 326 -2.66 1.25 -3.36
C GLN A 326 -3.08 0.55 -4.65
N MET A 327 -4.38 0.54 -4.97
CA MET A 327 -4.90 -0.03 -6.23
C MET A 327 -4.36 0.75 -7.44
N CYS A 328 -4.49 2.07 -7.46
CA CYS A 328 -3.94 2.92 -8.52
C CYS A 328 -2.41 2.80 -8.61
N GLY A 329 -1.75 2.71 -7.47
CA GLY A 329 -0.31 2.59 -7.33
C GLY A 329 0.30 1.34 -7.98
N ARG A 330 -0.50 0.34 -8.35
CA ARG A 330 -0.01 -0.82 -9.12
C ARG A 330 0.40 -0.42 -10.53
N ALA A 331 -0.28 0.53 -11.14
CA ALA A 331 0.02 1.00 -12.50
C ALA A 331 1.03 2.16 -12.58
N ILE A 332 1.37 2.80 -11.46
CA ILE A 332 2.19 4.03 -11.44
C ILE A 332 3.70 3.79 -11.72
N ARG A 333 4.16 2.54 -11.71
CA ARG A 333 5.58 2.24 -11.93
C ARG A 333 6.04 2.65 -13.30
N PRO A 334 7.24 3.26 -13.44
CA PRO A 334 7.75 3.69 -14.72
C PRO A 334 8.12 2.49 -15.60
N HIS A 335 7.80 2.60 -16.87
CA HIS A 335 8.25 1.74 -17.95
C HIS A 335 8.30 2.57 -19.22
N GLU A 336 9.22 2.30 -20.11
CA GLU A 336 9.43 3.05 -21.34
C GLU A 336 8.14 3.14 -22.17
N GLY A 337 7.80 4.35 -22.62
CA GLY A 337 6.60 4.63 -23.41
C GLY A 337 5.25 4.37 -22.73
N LYS A 338 5.24 4.00 -21.44
CA LYS A 338 4.00 3.64 -20.76
C LYS A 338 3.20 4.86 -20.31
N VAL A 339 1.92 4.89 -20.71
CA VAL A 339 0.86 5.70 -20.11
C VAL A 339 -0.17 4.76 -19.47
N SER A 340 -0.34 4.90 -18.17
CA SER A 340 -1.23 4.03 -17.40
C SER A 340 -2.68 4.51 -17.47
N TRP A 341 -3.63 3.57 -17.50
CA TRP A 341 -5.06 3.87 -17.46
C TRP A 341 -5.65 3.41 -16.13
N ILE A 342 -6.30 4.33 -15.45
CA ILE A 342 -7.11 4.06 -14.26
C ILE A 342 -8.58 4.19 -14.66
N VAL A 343 -9.28 3.07 -14.69
CA VAL A 343 -10.69 2.99 -15.09
C VAL A 343 -11.53 2.76 -13.85
N ASP A 344 -12.26 3.77 -13.41
CA ASP A 344 -13.06 3.73 -12.18
C ASP A 344 -14.55 3.58 -12.49
N LEU A 345 -15.12 2.43 -12.10
CA LEU A 345 -16.54 2.12 -12.25
C LEU A 345 -17.36 2.52 -11.00
N CYS A 346 -16.68 2.81 -9.90
CA CYS A 346 -17.27 2.82 -8.56
C CYS A 346 -17.25 4.21 -7.88
N GLY A 347 -16.86 5.27 -8.62
CA GLY A 347 -16.85 6.63 -8.10
C GLY A 347 -15.77 6.92 -7.05
N ASN A 348 -14.71 6.09 -6.98
CA ASN A 348 -13.58 6.32 -6.08
C ASN A 348 -12.83 7.61 -6.44
N TYR A 349 -12.61 7.82 -7.74
CA TYR A 349 -12.00 9.04 -8.26
C TYR A 349 -12.81 10.30 -7.87
N ARG A 350 -14.13 10.25 -7.98
CA ARG A 350 -15.00 11.36 -7.57
C ARG A 350 -14.88 11.66 -6.07
N ARG A 351 -14.68 10.63 -5.26
CA ARG A 351 -14.54 10.76 -3.80
C ARG A 351 -13.20 11.34 -3.40
N PHE A 352 -12.10 10.84 -3.97
CA PHE A 352 -10.75 11.07 -3.51
C PHE A 352 -9.90 11.96 -4.42
N GLY A 353 -10.32 12.17 -5.67
CA GLY A 353 -9.53 12.84 -6.70
C GLY A 353 -8.50 11.91 -7.34
N ARG A 354 -7.65 12.48 -8.19
CA ARG A 354 -6.53 11.77 -8.82
C ARG A 354 -5.43 11.51 -7.80
N VAL A 355 -4.77 10.36 -7.91
CA VAL A 355 -3.63 10.04 -7.03
C VAL A 355 -2.46 10.99 -7.25
N ASP A 356 -2.26 11.45 -8.47
CA ASP A 356 -1.23 12.41 -8.84
C ASP A 356 -1.52 13.84 -8.36
N ASP A 357 -2.78 14.16 -8.03
CA ASP A 357 -3.18 15.43 -7.41
C ASP A 357 -3.13 15.41 -5.88
N LEU A 358 -2.84 14.25 -5.28
CA LEU A 358 -2.73 14.15 -3.83
C LEU A 358 -1.46 14.84 -3.35
N GLU A 359 -1.63 15.79 -2.46
CA GLU A 359 -0.55 16.59 -1.90
C GLU A 359 -0.56 16.57 -0.37
N MET A 360 0.59 16.33 0.22
CA MET A 360 0.78 16.49 1.67
C MET A 360 1.22 17.90 1.97
N ARG A 361 0.47 18.60 2.81
CA ARG A 361 0.77 19.98 3.24
C ARG A 361 0.80 20.05 4.77
N GLU A 362 1.71 20.86 5.26
CA GLU A 362 1.72 21.25 6.66
C GLU A 362 0.69 22.37 6.86
N THR A 363 -0.32 22.11 7.69
CA THR A 363 -1.42 23.07 7.95
C THR A 363 -1.13 23.98 9.13
N LYS A 364 -0.33 23.49 10.09
CA LYS A 364 0.24 24.20 11.24
C LYS A 364 1.56 23.52 11.60
N PRO A 365 2.47 24.15 12.31
CA PRO A 365 3.75 23.52 12.69
C PRO A 365 3.59 22.10 13.23
N GLY A 366 4.18 21.11 12.56
CA GLY A 366 4.09 19.67 12.88
C GLY A 366 2.75 19.01 12.57
N ILE A 367 1.78 19.73 11.98
CA ILE A 367 0.45 19.19 11.66
C ILE A 367 0.28 19.06 10.15
N TRP A 368 0.30 17.82 9.69
CA TRP A 368 0.21 17.48 8.28
C TRP A 368 -1.19 16.99 7.89
N ALA A 369 -1.60 17.29 6.67
CA ALA A 369 -2.82 16.79 6.06
C ALA A 369 -2.61 16.48 4.58
N VAL A 370 -3.47 15.61 4.04
CA VAL A 370 -3.53 15.28 2.61
C VAL A 370 -4.65 16.08 1.96
N PHE A 371 -4.35 16.66 0.82
CA PHE A 371 -5.28 17.44 -0.01
C PHE A 371 -5.42 16.81 -1.39
N SER A 372 -6.55 17.03 -2.02
CA SER A 372 -6.79 16.83 -3.45
C SER A 372 -7.46 18.09 -3.99
N ASN A 373 -6.83 18.75 -4.95
CA ASN A 373 -7.34 20.01 -5.55
C ASN A 373 -7.86 21.03 -4.50
N ASN A 374 -7.05 21.33 -3.49
CA ASN A 374 -7.36 22.20 -2.35
C ASN A 374 -8.43 21.66 -1.36
N LYS A 375 -9.06 20.53 -1.63
CA LYS A 375 -9.95 19.85 -0.68
C LYS A 375 -9.13 19.04 0.29
N GLN A 376 -9.24 19.35 1.58
CA GLN A 376 -8.60 18.55 2.63
C GLN A 376 -9.31 17.20 2.77
N LEU A 377 -8.56 16.10 2.69
CA LEU A 377 -9.06 14.73 2.78
C LEU A 377 -8.83 14.08 4.14
N THR A 378 -7.77 14.51 4.86
CA THR A 378 -7.45 13.93 6.17
C THR A 378 -7.68 14.93 7.31
N ASN A 379 -7.89 14.43 8.53
CA ASN A 379 -8.17 15.21 9.73
C ASN A 379 -9.47 16.06 9.64
N VAL A 380 -10.39 15.65 8.76
CA VAL A 380 -11.73 16.23 8.61
C VAL A 380 -12.75 15.11 8.69
N TRP A 381 -13.91 15.39 9.29
CA TRP A 381 -14.98 14.41 9.40
C TRP A 381 -15.61 14.16 8.02
N LEU A 382 -15.76 12.89 7.69
CA LEU A 382 -16.42 12.49 6.44
C LEU A 382 -17.93 12.60 6.63
N LYS A 383 -18.53 13.46 5.85
CA LYS A 383 -19.99 13.55 5.72
C LYS A 383 -20.55 12.40 4.91
#